data_ea197785cc779fe97e70b7836961aaec
#
_entry.id   ea197785cc779fe97e70b7836961aaec
#
_cell.length_a   1.000
_cell.length_b   1.000
_cell.length_c   1.000
_cell.angle_alpha   90.00
_cell.angle_beta   90.00
_cell.angle_gamma   90.00
#
_symmetry.space_group_name_H-M   'P 1'
#
loop_
_entity.id
_entity.type
_entity.pdbx_description
1 polymer ?
#
loop_
_entity_poly.entity_id
_entity_poly.type
_entity_poly.pdbx_seq_one_letter_code
_entity_poly.pdbx_strand_id
1 'polypeptide(L)'
;MKRVHYIDNYLINPQHPVTVNLIGAGGTGSQVLTCLARLDTALRGLGHPGLFITVYDSDIVTEANIGRQLFSPSDIGLNKAQCLVTRMNNFFGNDWKAVPDIYPAALKDARRDNLANITISCTDNIKSRIDLWNILKAVPVSEYRLSLIHISEPTRLRCIS
;
A
#
# COMPACT_ATOMS: atom_id res chain seq x y z
N MET A 1 3.87 -12.33 -31.69
CA MET A 1 5.06 -12.07 -30.89
C MET A 1 4.71 -12.28 -29.41
N LYS A 2 5.35 -13.23 -28.70
CA LYS A 2 5.08 -13.51 -27.31
C LYS A 2 5.68 -12.38 -26.48
N ARG A 3 4.86 -11.63 -25.72
CA ARG A 3 5.40 -10.60 -24.79
C ARG A 3 6.03 -11.30 -23.61
N VAL A 4 7.31 -11.10 -23.38
CA VAL A 4 8.06 -11.64 -22.23
C VAL A 4 8.27 -10.50 -21.25
N HIS A 5 7.90 -10.72 -19.99
CA HIS A 5 8.20 -9.81 -18.90
C HIS A 5 9.35 -10.39 -18.07
N TYR A 6 10.39 -9.61 -17.89
CA TYR A 6 11.54 -10.00 -17.07
C TYR A 6 11.32 -9.46 -15.64
N ILE A 7 11.30 -10.37 -14.69
CA ILE A 7 11.22 -10.03 -13.26
C ILE A 7 12.65 -9.96 -12.71
N ASP A 8 12.93 -8.93 -11.95
CA ASP A 8 14.22 -8.74 -11.32
C ASP A 8 14.50 -9.78 -10.22
N ASN A 9 15.75 -10.20 -10.11
CA ASN A 9 16.18 -11.23 -9.14
C ASN A 9 15.87 -10.85 -7.69
N TYR A 10 15.85 -9.55 -7.37
CA TYR A 10 15.55 -9.11 -6.00
C TYR A 10 14.09 -9.40 -5.57
N LEU A 11 13.17 -9.61 -6.52
CA LEU A 11 11.79 -10.04 -6.22
C LEU A 11 11.66 -11.57 -6.16
N ILE A 12 12.55 -12.32 -6.83
CA ILE A 12 12.49 -13.78 -6.90
C ILE A 12 13.28 -14.43 -5.76
N ASN A 13 14.49 -13.92 -5.50
CA ASN A 13 15.40 -14.42 -4.47
C ASN A 13 15.93 -13.28 -3.58
N PRO A 14 15.06 -12.55 -2.87
CA PRO A 14 15.51 -11.46 -2.01
C PRO A 14 16.23 -12.00 -0.77
N GLN A 15 17.25 -11.26 -0.34
CA GLN A 15 17.93 -11.52 0.95
C GLN A 15 17.19 -10.90 2.13
N HIS A 16 16.28 -9.96 1.86
CA HIS A 16 15.48 -9.21 2.84
C HIS A 16 14.02 -9.18 2.40
N PRO A 17 13.07 -8.91 3.31
CA PRO A 17 11.68 -8.73 2.93
C PRO A 17 11.51 -7.68 1.83
N VAL A 18 10.66 -7.96 0.85
CA VAL A 18 10.31 -6.96 -0.17
C VAL A 18 9.49 -5.86 0.47
N THR A 19 9.95 -4.63 0.36
CA THR A 19 9.26 -3.47 0.94
C THR A 19 8.11 -3.00 0.05
N VAL A 20 6.97 -2.73 0.67
CA VAL A 20 5.76 -2.28 -0.03
C VAL A 20 5.19 -1.05 0.66
N ASN A 21 4.98 0.03 -0.09
CA ASN A 21 4.19 1.16 0.36
C ASN A 21 2.76 1.02 -0.15
N LEU A 22 1.78 0.99 0.75
CA LEU A 22 0.36 1.02 0.43
C LEU A 22 -0.20 2.39 0.79
N ILE A 23 -0.67 3.13 -0.21
CA ILE A 23 -1.14 4.50 -0.07
C ILE A 23 -2.65 4.53 -0.19
N GLY A 24 -3.32 4.88 0.90
CA GLY A 24 -4.76 4.85 1.07
C GLY A 24 -5.25 3.53 1.70
N ALA A 25 -5.93 3.64 2.84
CA ALA A 25 -6.50 2.55 3.63
C ALA A 25 -8.04 2.55 3.62
N GLY A 26 -8.63 3.06 2.54
CA GLY A 26 -10.08 3.08 2.32
C GLY A 26 -10.64 1.71 1.89
N GLY A 27 -11.70 1.71 1.09
CA GLY A 27 -12.37 0.49 0.61
C GLY A 27 -11.41 -0.45 -0.11
N THR A 28 -10.75 0.03 -1.15
CA THR A 28 -9.78 -0.75 -1.95
C THR A 28 -8.52 -1.07 -1.15
N GLY A 29 -7.93 -0.09 -0.45
CA GLY A 29 -6.68 -0.28 0.28
C GLY A 29 -6.79 -1.30 1.41
N SER A 30 -7.91 -1.34 2.13
CA SER A 30 -8.15 -2.33 3.19
C SER A 30 -8.21 -3.76 2.65
N GLN A 31 -8.81 -3.96 1.47
CA GLN A 31 -8.85 -5.26 0.78
C GLN A 31 -7.47 -5.67 0.29
N VAL A 32 -6.75 -4.75 -0.35
CA VAL A 32 -5.37 -4.98 -0.82
C VAL A 32 -4.46 -5.36 0.34
N LEU A 33 -4.54 -4.66 1.48
CA LEU A 33 -3.73 -4.99 2.66
C LEU A 33 -4.00 -6.42 3.15
N THR A 34 -5.27 -6.85 3.17
CA THR A 34 -5.64 -8.22 3.54
C THR A 34 -5.08 -9.25 2.56
N CYS A 35 -5.13 -8.95 1.25
CA CYS A 35 -4.54 -9.83 0.24
C CYS A 35 -3.01 -9.93 0.39
N LEU A 36 -2.34 -8.81 0.67
CA LEU A 36 -0.90 -8.78 0.91
C LEU A 36 -0.50 -9.57 2.16
N ALA A 37 -1.33 -9.56 3.21
CA ALA A 37 -1.07 -10.35 4.42
C ALA A 37 -1.13 -11.88 4.14
N ARG A 38 -2.09 -12.30 3.33
CA ARG A 38 -2.18 -13.69 2.88
C ARG A 38 -1.02 -14.08 1.97
N LEU A 39 -0.61 -13.16 1.08
CA LEU A 39 0.54 -13.35 0.20
C LEU A 39 1.83 -13.47 1.00
N ASP A 40 2.05 -12.62 2.00
CA ASP A 40 3.21 -12.68 2.90
C ASP A 40 3.30 -14.04 3.60
N THR A 41 2.18 -14.52 4.14
CA THR A 41 2.11 -15.84 4.76
C THR A 41 2.50 -16.96 3.80
N ALA A 42 1.99 -16.90 2.55
CA ALA A 42 2.31 -17.89 1.53
C ALA A 42 3.79 -17.83 1.11
N LEU A 43 4.32 -16.63 0.91
CA LEU A 43 5.73 -16.42 0.56
C LEU A 43 6.67 -16.97 1.64
N ARG A 44 6.40 -16.67 2.91
CA ARG A 44 7.18 -17.19 4.04
C ARG A 44 7.12 -18.72 4.13
N GLY A 45 5.95 -19.30 3.87
CA GLY A 45 5.78 -20.75 3.79
C GLY A 45 6.60 -21.42 2.68
N LEU A 46 6.97 -20.66 1.64
CA LEU A 46 7.85 -21.11 0.54
C LEU A 46 9.34 -20.78 0.79
N GLY A 47 9.71 -20.30 1.98
CA GLY A 47 11.09 -19.94 2.30
C GLY A 47 11.54 -18.55 1.83
N HIS A 48 10.60 -17.71 1.33
CA HIS A 48 10.87 -16.33 0.97
C HIS A 48 10.89 -15.45 2.23
N PRO A 49 11.72 -14.39 2.33
CA PRO A 49 11.76 -13.49 3.49
C PRO A 49 10.45 -12.76 3.81
N GLY A 50 9.51 -12.77 2.88
CA GLY A 50 8.20 -12.15 3.02
C GLY A 50 8.16 -10.70 2.57
N LEU A 51 7.17 -9.97 3.07
CA LEU A 51 6.89 -8.57 2.76
C LEU A 51 7.04 -7.71 4.03
N PHE A 52 7.52 -6.50 3.86
CA PHE A 52 7.43 -5.45 4.89
C PHE A 52 6.58 -4.31 4.35
N ILE A 53 5.42 -4.09 4.94
CA ILE A 53 4.44 -3.14 4.43
C ILE A 53 4.36 -1.90 5.30
N THR A 54 4.41 -0.73 4.66
CA THR A 54 4.09 0.54 5.30
C THR A 54 2.79 1.08 4.69
N VAL A 55 1.80 1.32 5.53
CA VAL A 55 0.48 1.86 5.11
C VAL A 55 0.40 3.33 5.45
N TYR A 56 0.03 4.15 4.47
CA TYR A 56 -0.13 5.60 4.60
C TYR A 56 -1.59 5.98 4.43
N ASP A 57 -2.17 6.58 5.45
CA ASP A 57 -3.52 7.17 5.39
C ASP A 57 -3.70 8.17 6.54
N SER A 58 -4.06 9.41 6.23
CA SER A 58 -4.28 10.47 7.21
C SER A 58 -5.69 10.48 7.81
N ASP A 59 -6.62 9.74 7.20
CA ASP A 59 -8.03 9.78 7.58
C ASP A 59 -8.29 9.01 8.88
N ILE A 60 -9.36 9.42 9.55
CA ILE A 60 -9.97 8.69 10.66
C ILE A 60 -11.17 7.87 10.18
N VAL A 61 -11.48 6.82 10.92
CA VAL A 61 -12.67 5.99 10.68
C VAL A 61 -13.92 6.76 11.14
N THR A 62 -14.92 6.82 10.28
CA THR A 62 -16.23 7.42 10.56
C THR A 62 -17.35 6.39 10.39
N GLU A 63 -18.55 6.68 10.86
CA GLU A 63 -19.72 5.81 10.67
C GLU A 63 -19.97 5.46 9.20
N ALA A 64 -19.75 6.41 8.27
CA ALA A 64 -19.90 6.20 6.84
C ALA A 64 -18.93 5.16 6.24
N ASN A 65 -17.89 4.79 6.97
CA ASN A 65 -16.94 3.78 6.53
C ASN A 65 -17.36 2.36 6.93
N ILE A 66 -18.23 2.21 7.93
CA ILE A 66 -18.65 0.92 8.46
C ILE A 66 -19.45 0.13 7.41
N GLY A 67 -19.17 -1.16 7.28
CA GLY A 67 -19.81 -2.07 6.33
C GLY A 67 -19.38 -1.89 4.87
N ARG A 68 -18.92 -0.71 4.48
CA ARG A 68 -18.41 -0.44 3.12
C ARG A 68 -16.89 -0.65 3.02
N GLN A 69 -16.19 -0.45 4.11
CA GLN A 69 -14.75 -0.68 4.27
C GLN A 69 -14.55 -1.70 5.39
N LEU A 70 -13.34 -2.21 5.56
CA LEU A 70 -13.03 -3.21 6.59
C LEU A 70 -12.86 -2.60 7.98
N PHE A 71 -13.84 -1.81 8.40
CA PHE A 71 -13.90 -1.21 9.73
C PHE A 71 -15.16 -1.63 10.46
N SER A 72 -15.07 -1.68 11.80
CA SER A 72 -16.14 -2.00 12.73
C SER A 72 -16.53 -0.76 13.54
N PRO A 73 -17.69 -0.77 14.23
CA PRO A 73 -18.10 0.34 15.09
C PRO A 73 -17.07 0.71 16.17
N SER A 74 -16.29 -0.25 16.67
CA SER A 74 -15.23 0.00 17.65
C SER A 74 -14.01 0.75 17.09
N ASP A 75 -13.90 0.88 15.77
CA ASP A 75 -12.80 1.57 15.10
C ASP A 75 -13.07 3.06 14.90
N ILE A 76 -14.31 3.52 15.14
CA ILE A 76 -14.71 4.92 14.92
C ILE A 76 -13.81 5.85 15.73
N GLY A 77 -13.28 6.88 15.09
CA GLY A 77 -12.34 7.84 15.68
C GLY A 77 -10.87 7.44 15.63
N LEU A 78 -10.54 6.19 15.27
CA LEU A 78 -9.16 5.76 15.10
C LEU A 78 -8.65 6.11 13.69
N ASN A 79 -7.34 6.29 13.54
CA ASN A 79 -6.74 6.45 12.22
C ASN A 79 -6.86 5.15 11.41
N LYS A 80 -7.22 5.27 10.12
CA LYS A 80 -7.48 4.11 9.25
C LYS A 80 -6.26 3.21 9.09
N ALA A 81 -5.07 3.79 8.82
CA ALA A 81 -3.85 3.01 8.65
C ALA A 81 -3.47 2.28 9.94
N GLN A 82 -3.49 2.97 11.08
CA GLN A 82 -3.15 2.38 12.37
C GLN A 82 -4.10 1.24 12.74
N CYS A 83 -5.40 1.43 12.56
CA CYS A 83 -6.41 0.42 12.86
C CYS A 83 -6.16 -0.86 12.04
N LEU A 84 -6.01 -0.74 10.72
CA LEU A 84 -5.83 -1.90 9.84
C LEU A 84 -4.49 -2.60 10.06
N VAL A 85 -3.40 -1.85 10.19
CA VAL A 85 -2.07 -2.44 10.42
C VAL A 85 -2.01 -3.17 11.75
N THR A 86 -2.55 -2.57 12.83
CA THR A 86 -2.61 -3.24 14.13
C THR A 86 -3.38 -4.56 14.04
N ARG A 87 -4.50 -4.57 13.33
CA ARG A 87 -5.29 -5.78 13.11
C ARG A 87 -4.53 -6.84 12.33
N MET A 88 -3.83 -6.45 11.25
CA MET A 88 -3.05 -7.39 10.45
C MET A 88 -1.85 -7.95 11.25
N ASN A 89 -1.13 -7.09 11.98
CA ASN A 89 -0.02 -7.51 12.82
C ASN A 89 -0.46 -8.52 13.90
N ASN A 90 -1.57 -8.22 14.58
CA ASN A 90 -2.10 -9.11 15.62
C ASN A 90 -2.59 -10.45 15.06
N PHE A 91 -3.21 -10.46 13.87
CA PHE A 91 -3.80 -11.67 13.30
C PHE A 91 -2.75 -12.56 12.61
N PHE A 92 -1.83 -11.97 11.85
CA PHE A 92 -0.85 -12.69 11.04
C PHE A 92 0.54 -12.79 11.68
N GLY A 93 0.76 -12.13 12.84
CA GLY A 93 2.08 -12.09 13.51
C GLY A 93 3.10 -11.24 12.76
N ASN A 94 2.66 -10.22 12.00
CA ASN A 94 3.52 -9.31 11.26
C ASN A 94 4.01 -8.15 12.12
N ASP A 95 5.03 -7.44 11.63
CA ASP A 95 5.55 -6.19 12.21
C ASP A 95 5.55 -5.08 11.14
N TRP A 96 4.37 -4.80 10.60
CA TRP A 96 4.17 -3.79 9.56
C TRP A 96 3.92 -2.41 10.17
N LYS A 97 4.18 -1.37 9.38
CA LYS A 97 4.16 -0.01 9.86
C LYS A 97 2.93 0.75 9.36
N ALA A 98 2.31 1.54 10.24
CA ALA A 98 1.29 2.51 9.88
C ALA A 98 1.84 3.94 10.01
N VAL A 99 1.57 4.77 9.02
CA VAL A 99 1.91 6.20 9.01
C VAL A 99 0.63 6.99 8.85
N PRO A 100 0.16 7.68 9.90
CA PRO A 100 -1.08 8.45 9.90
C PRO A 100 -0.89 9.81 9.22
N ASP A 101 -0.34 9.81 8.01
CA ASP A 101 -0.03 11.02 7.27
C ASP A 101 -0.21 10.80 5.76
N ILE A 102 -0.26 11.90 5.01
CA ILE A 102 -0.33 11.89 3.55
C ILE A 102 1.05 11.55 2.98
N TYR A 103 1.13 10.55 2.10
CA TYR A 103 2.39 10.05 1.56
C TYR A 103 3.33 11.13 0.98
N PRO A 104 2.86 12.14 0.19
CA PRO A 104 3.73 13.20 -0.31
C PRO A 104 4.33 14.08 0.79
N ALA A 105 3.62 14.28 1.91
CA ALA A 105 4.14 15.05 3.04
C ALA A 105 5.21 14.28 3.80
N ALA A 106 5.02 12.98 3.97
CA ALA A 106 6.01 12.08 4.58
C ALA A 106 7.31 11.98 3.76
N LEU A 107 7.28 12.32 2.46
CA LEU A 107 8.46 12.35 1.60
C LEU A 107 9.20 13.70 1.59
N LYS A 108 8.61 14.76 2.13
CA LYS A 108 9.28 16.08 2.19
C LYS A 108 10.56 16.06 3.04
N ASP A 109 10.61 15.15 4.00
CA ASP A 109 11.83 14.82 4.74
C ASP A 109 12.57 13.63 4.14
N ALA A 110 12.39 13.39 2.84
CA ALA A 110 12.79 12.20 2.12
C ALA A 110 14.28 11.89 2.28
N ARG A 111 14.60 11.31 3.38
CA ARG A 111 15.68 10.32 3.43
C ARG A 111 15.24 9.15 2.57
N ARG A 112 16.18 8.54 1.88
CA ARG A 112 16.01 7.36 0.99
C ARG A 112 15.19 6.21 1.60
N ASP A 113 15.02 6.20 2.92
CA ASP A 113 14.37 5.16 3.72
C ASP A 113 12.83 5.04 3.53
N ASN A 114 12.21 6.04 2.88
CA ASN A 114 10.76 6.04 2.63
C ASN A 114 10.37 5.50 1.25
N LEU A 115 11.35 5.13 0.41
CA LEU A 115 11.11 4.50 -0.88
C LEU A 115 11.03 2.99 -0.70
N ALA A 116 9.94 2.39 -1.19
CA ALA A 116 9.75 0.95 -1.16
C ALA A 116 10.04 0.33 -2.53
N ASN A 117 10.32 -0.97 -2.57
CA ASN A 117 10.47 -1.72 -3.83
C ASN A 117 9.19 -1.69 -4.66
N ILE A 118 8.03 -1.73 -4.01
CA ILE A 118 6.71 -1.67 -4.65
C ILE A 118 5.90 -0.56 -3.98
N THR A 119 5.27 0.28 -4.78
CA THR A 119 4.30 1.28 -4.29
C THR A 119 2.94 1.01 -4.91
N ILE A 120 1.93 0.80 -4.06
CA ILE A 120 0.55 0.54 -4.45
C ILE A 120 -0.30 1.75 -4.05
N SER A 121 -0.90 2.41 -5.03
CA SER A 121 -1.78 3.55 -4.79
C SER A 121 -3.24 3.12 -4.86
N CYS A 122 -3.96 3.28 -3.75
CA CYS A 122 -5.38 3.02 -3.59
C CYS A 122 -6.18 4.29 -3.26
N THR A 123 -5.63 5.47 -3.60
CA THR A 123 -6.31 6.75 -3.39
C THR A 123 -7.33 7.01 -4.48
N ASP A 124 -8.47 7.57 -4.12
CA ASP A 124 -9.55 8.01 -5.04
C ASP A 124 -9.28 9.39 -5.66
N ASN A 125 -8.34 10.15 -5.11
CA ASN A 125 -8.03 11.50 -5.54
C ASN A 125 -7.00 11.52 -6.69
N ILE A 126 -7.39 12.05 -7.84
CA ILE A 126 -6.54 12.17 -9.04
C ILE A 126 -5.29 13.02 -8.77
N LYS A 127 -5.43 14.12 -8.00
CA LYS A 127 -4.28 14.97 -7.65
C LYS A 127 -3.22 14.20 -6.88
N SER A 128 -3.61 13.43 -5.86
CA SER A 128 -2.70 12.59 -5.08
C SER A 128 -1.97 11.57 -5.96
N ARG A 129 -2.62 11.05 -6.99
CA ARG A 129 -2.02 10.11 -7.96
C ARG A 129 -0.97 10.78 -8.83
N ILE A 130 -1.27 11.98 -9.33
CA ILE A 130 -0.34 12.78 -10.15
C ILE A 130 0.88 13.18 -9.31
N ASP A 131 0.67 13.65 -8.09
CA ASP A 131 1.74 14.04 -7.17
C ASP A 131 2.65 12.85 -6.86
N LEU A 132 2.07 11.68 -6.57
CA LEU A 132 2.82 10.44 -6.37
C LEU A 132 3.65 10.06 -7.60
N TRP A 133 3.05 10.09 -8.79
CA TRP A 133 3.74 9.79 -10.03
C TRP A 133 4.94 10.72 -10.26
N ASN A 134 4.76 12.03 -10.04
CA ASN A 134 5.82 13.02 -10.23
C ASN A 134 6.99 12.79 -9.25
N ILE A 135 6.69 12.41 -8.01
CA ILE A 135 7.69 12.08 -7.00
C ILE A 135 8.50 10.85 -7.42
N LEU A 136 7.81 9.76 -7.76
CA LEU A 136 8.47 8.51 -8.13
C LEU A 136 9.27 8.63 -9.44
N LYS A 137 8.78 9.42 -10.40
CA LYS A 137 9.49 9.69 -11.65
C LYS A 137 10.77 10.50 -11.46
N ALA A 138 10.83 11.33 -10.42
CA ALA A 138 12.02 12.13 -10.11
C ALA A 138 13.15 11.31 -9.46
N VAL A 139 12.87 10.09 -9.02
CA VAL A 139 13.87 9.18 -8.42
C VAL A 139 14.74 8.58 -9.52
N PRO A 140 16.08 8.69 -9.45
CA PRO A 140 16.97 8.10 -10.44
C PRO A 140 16.83 6.58 -10.49
N VAL A 141 16.52 6.04 -11.67
CA VAL A 141 16.30 4.60 -11.90
C VAL A 141 17.55 3.75 -11.57
N SER A 142 18.74 4.35 -11.61
CA SER A 142 20.02 3.67 -11.34
C SER A 142 20.21 3.26 -9.88
N GLU A 143 19.48 3.86 -8.94
CA GLU A 143 19.66 3.61 -7.51
C GLU A 143 18.58 2.72 -6.88
N TYR A 144 17.39 2.62 -7.51
CA TYR A 144 16.26 1.87 -6.99
C TYR A 144 15.44 1.22 -8.11
N ARG A 145 15.18 -0.07 -7.96
CA ARG A 145 14.24 -0.79 -8.82
C ARG A 145 12.84 -0.64 -8.22
N LEU A 146 12.14 0.42 -8.64
CA LEU A 146 10.80 0.75 -8.17
C LEU A 146 9.74 0.17 -9.11
N SER A 147 8.72 -0.46 -8.52
CA SER A 147 7.51 -0.86 -9.23
C SER A 147 6.33 -0.05 -8.70
N LEU A 148 5.63 0.67 -9.58
CA LEU A 148 4.40 1.37 -9.23
C LEU A 148 3.20 0.59 -9.75
N ILE A 149 2.32 0.17 -8.84
CA ILE A 149 1.04 -0.46 -9.13
C ILE A 149 -0.07 0.52 -8.76
N HIS A 150 -0.90 0.84 -9.76
CA HIS A 150 -2.04 1.70 -9.57
C HIS A 150 -3.33 0.88 -9.61
N ILE A 151 -4.06 0.87 -8.51
CA ILE A 151 -5.38 0.25 -8.41
C ILE A 151 -6.40 1.37 -8.28
N SER A 152 -7.19 1.59 -9.34
CA SER A 152 -8.29 2.54 -9.31
C SER A 152 -9.59 1.83 -8.93
N GLU A 153 -10.38 2.43 -8.06
CA GLU A 153 -11.78 2.02 -7.93
C GLU A 153 -12.50 2.24 -9.27
N PRO A 154 -13.42 1.35 -9.65
CA PRO A 154 -14.24 1.57 -10.84
C PRO A 154 -14.98 2.90 -10.64
N THR A 155 -14.70 3.85 -11.52
CA THR A 155 -15.43 5.11 -11.60
C THR A 155 -16.91 4.76 -11.67
N ARG A 156 -17.72 5.25 -10.72
CA ARG A 156 -19.18 5.23 -10.86
C ARG A 156 -19.48 5.89 -12.20
N LEU A 157 -19.91 5.11 -13.18
CA LEU A 157 -20.56 5.65 -14.35
C LEU A 157 -21.75 6.48 -13.82
N ARG A 158 -21.64 7.81 -13.86
CA ARG A 158 -22.82 8.65 -13.71
C ARG A 158 -23.70 8.28 -14.88
N CYS A 159 -24.76 7.54 -14.59
CA CYS A 159 -25.89 7.49 -15.51
C CYS A 159 -26.36 8.93 -15.66
N ILE A 160 -26.04 9.54 -16.81
CA ILE A 160 -26.66 10.78 -17.25
C ILE A 160 -28.06 10.34 -17.69
N SER A 161 -29.03 10.64 -16.86
CA SER A 161 -30.46 10.62 -17.22
C SER A 161 -30.80 11.87 -18.01
#